data_9486a50379408bd596d7fc304673217b
#
_entry.id   9486a50379408bd596d7fc304673217b
#
_cell.length_a   1.000
_cell.length_b   1.000
_cell.length_c   1.000
_cell.angle_alpha   90.00
_cell.angle_beta   90.00
_cell.angle_gamma   90.00
#
_symmetry.space_group_name_H-M   'P 1'
#
loop_
_entity.id
_entity.type
_entity.pdbx_description
1 polymer ?
#
loop_
_entity_poly.entity_id
_entity_poly.type
_entity_poly.pdbx_seq_one_letter_code
_entity_poly.pdbx_strand_id
1 'polypeptide(L)'
;MHAPQHPSQSAPAWLGAALRAQRPRRSLVLAYHGVAPSDPGEDPHNLRVPPTRFRAQVEALLDAGFEIVTVADLAERAGGREPPPGLVALSFDDGMEDNHSVLLPILREYGIPATVYVTTGLIGEANPWLAPKSGARMMTEGELRELAGAGVELGAHTVTHPDMSLMGHEECLREMTESREVLERLIGAPVTTFAYPFCRYNAAAVAAAADAGFLAAVTCEGRGDWSPYEMDRAMITGKDGWPSFLLKASDVYQPLFDSRAGKLLRASTRSVRARVSERRPGRG
;
A
#
# COMPACT_ATOMS: atom_id res chain seq x y z
N MET A 1 1.55 -15.06 34.86
CA MET A 1 0.78 -15.42 33.63
C MET A 1 1.74 -15.27 32.47
N HIS A 2 2.17 -16.40 31.87
CA HIS A 2 3.06 -16.39 30.69
C HIS A 2 2.22 -16.01 29.47
N ALA A 3 2.60 -14.92 28.80
CA ALA A 3 2.08 -14.63 27.46
C ALA A 3 2.46 -15.79 26.52
N PRO A 4 1.57 -16.25 25.62
CA PRO A 4 1.93 -17.28 24.67
C PRO A 4 3.03 -16.74 23.75
N GLN A 5 4.20 -17.37 23.79
CA GLN A 5 5.26 -17.14 22.82
C GLN A 5 4.77 -17.67 21.48
N HIS A 6 4.30 -16.77 20.59
CA HIS A 6 4.14 -17.13 19.19
C HIS A 6 5.52 -17.51 18.63
N PRO A 7 5.66 -18.68 17.97
CA PRO A 7 6.91 -19.05 17.35
C PRO A 7 7.36 -17.93 16.40
N SER A 8 8.61 -17.52 16.50
CA SER A 8 9.23 -16.53 15.64
C SER A 8 8.99 -16.97 14.18
N GLN A 9 8.16 -16.26 13.45
CA GLN A 9 7.98 -16.49 12.01
C GLN A 9 9.14 -15.78 11.28
N SER A 10 10.37 -16.17 11.58
CA SER A 10 11.51 -15.78 10.77
C SER A 10 11.28 -16.21 9.32
N ALA A 11 11.77 -15.44 8.37
CA ALA A 11 11.71 -15.82 6.98
C ALA A 11 12.35 -17.22 6.84
N PRO A 12 11.71 -18.16 6.12
CA PRO A 12 12.37 -19.41 5.79
C PRO A 12 13.68 -19.11 5.06
N ALA A 13 14.78 -19.77 5.42
CA ALA A 13 16.09 -19.54 4.81
C ALA A 13 16.09 -19.64 3.27
N TRP A 14 15.14 -20.40 2.70
CA TRP A 14 14.97 -20.51 1.25
C TRP A 14 14.35 -19.26 0.59
N LEU A 15 13.65 -18.39 1.33
CA LEU A 15 12.85 -17.31 0.75
C LEU A 15 13.75 -16.25 0.09
N GLY A 16 14.76 -15.75 0.78
CA GLY A 16 15.73 -14.80 0.21
C GLY A 16 16.49 -15.40 -0.98
N ALA A 17 16.88 -16.68 -0.88
CA ALA A 17 17.50 -17.38 -2.00
C ALA A 17 16.57 -17.53 -3.21
N ALA A 18 15.28 -17.82 -2.98
CA ALA A 18 14.28 -17.94 -4.03
C ALA A 18 14.00 -16.60 -4.71
N LEU A 19 13.88 -15.49 -3.95
CA LEU A 19 13.77 -14.14 -4.49
C LEU A 19 14.99 -13.77 -5.32
N ARG A 20 16.20 -14.02 -4.83
CA ARG A 20 17.46 -13.77 -5.54
C ARG A 20 17.56 -14.56 -6.84
N ALA A 21 17.11 -15.82 -6.82
CA ALA A 21 17.12 -16.68 -8.01
C ALA A 21 16.18 -16.20 -9.11
N GLN A 22 15.08 -15.52 -8.76
CA GLN A 22 14.14 -14.96 -9.73
C GLN A 22 14.74 -13.77 -10.48
N ARG A 23 15.72 -13.05 -9.89
CA ARG A 23 16.35 -11.84 -10.46
C ARG A 23 15.32 -10.93 -11.10
N PRO A 24 14.48 -10.23 -10.33
CA PRO A 24 13.44 -9.39 -10.89
C PRO A 24 14.02 -8.45 -11.94
N ARG A 25 13.45 -8.47 -13.13
CA ARG A 25 13.86 -7.60 -14.25
C ARG A 25 13.22 -6.23 -14.17
N ARG A 26 12.33 -6.03 -13.19
CA ARG A 26 11.57 -4.81 -12.93
C ARG A 26 11.77 -4.38 -11.50
N SER A 27 11.51 -3.12 -11.26
CA SER A 27 11.29 -2.64 -9.90
C SER A 27 9.92 -3.09 -9.41
N LEU A 28 9.79 -3.21 -8.10
CA LEU A 28 8.57 -3.65 -7.45
C LEU A 28 8.02 -2.53 -6.57
N VAL A 29 6.70 -2.42 -6.51
CA VAL A 29 6.02 -1.66 -5.46
C VAL A 29 5.11 -2.63 -4.71
N LEU A 30 5.38 -2.82 -3.42
CA LEU A 30 4.58 -3.65 -2.53
C LEU A 30 3.65 -2.76 -1.72
N ALA A 31 2.34 -3.03 -1.81
CA ALA A 31 1.32 -2.26 -1.11
C ALA A 31 0.84 -3.00 0.13
N TYR A 32 0.89 -2.33 1.26
CA TYR A 32 0.38 -2.72 2.56
C TYR A 32 -0.67 -1.72 3.03
N HIS A 33 -1.26 -1.93 4.20
CA HIS A 33 -2.04 -0.93 4.93
C HIS A 33 -1.49 -0.78 6.35
N GLY A 34 -1.70 -1.77 7.22
CA GLY A 34 -1.22 -1.75 8.59
C GLY A 34 -0.20 -2.83 8.91
N VAL A 35 0.63 -2.57 9.91
CA VAL A 35 1.56 -3.52 10.52
C VAL A 35 1.21 -3.67 11.99
N ALA A 36 0.38 -4.66 12.30
CA ALA A 36 -0.06 -4.91 13.67
C ALA A 36 -0.42 -6.40 13.85
N PRO A 37 -0.55 -6.89 15.09
CA PRO A 37 -1.17 -8.18 15.33
C PRO A 37 -2.54 -8.25 14.65
N SER A 38 -2.81 -9.35 13.94
CA SER A 38 -4.06 -9.53 13.20
C SER A 38 -4.98 -10.44 14.00
N ASP A 39 -6.12 -9.91 14.46
CA ASP A 39 -7.27 -10.68 14.91
C ASP A 39 -8.34 -10.65 13.82
N PRO A 40 -8.75 -11.82 13.27
CA PRO A 40 -9.78 -11.87 12.22
C PRO A 40 -11.12 -11.22 12.63
N GLY A 41 -11.39 -11.14 13.92
CA GLY A 41 -12.59 -10.46 14.45
C GLY A 41 -12.47 -8.94 14.47
N GLU A 42 -11.27 -8.39 14.43
CA GLU A 42 -10.96 -6.96 14.45
C GLU A 42 -10.58 -6.42 13.07
N ASP A 43 -9.97 -7.26 12.24
CA ASP A 43 -9.53 -6.94 10.89
C ASP A 43 -10.27 -7.80 9.84
N PRO A 44 -11.53 -7.51 9.53
CA PRO A 44 -12.35 -8.31 8.62
C PRO A 44 -11.82 -8.30 7.18
N HIS A 45 -11.01 -7.31 6.82
CA HIS A 45 -10.44 -7.15 5.49
C HIS A 45 -9.01 -7.70 5.36
N ASN A 46 -8.38 -8.10 6.49
CA ASN A 46 -7.00 -8.57 6.59
C ASN A 46 -5.96 -7.53 6.12
N LEU A 47 -6.20 -6.27 6.46
CA LEU A 47 -5.36 -5.14 6.10
C LEU A 47 -4.05 -5.12 6.88
N ARG A 48 -4.02 -5.75 8.05
CA ARG A 48 -2.85 -5.77 8.93
C ARG A 48 -1.98 -6.99 8.68
N VAL A 49 -0.68 -6.76 8.51
CA VAL A 49 0.36 -7.79 8.45
C VAL A 49 1.02 -7.89 9.82
N PRO A 50 1.15 -9.09 10.42
CA PRO A 50 1.84 -9.23 11.70
C PRO A 50 3.27 -8.68 11.65
N PRO A 51 3.75 -7.93 12.67
CA PRO A 51 5.08 -7.31 12.69
C PRO A 51 6.23 -8.29 12.46
N THR A 52 6.13 -9.50 13.00
CA THR A 52 7.12 -10.58 12.79
C THR A 52 7.19 -11.01 11.32
N ARG A 53 6.04 -11.07 10.64
CA ARG A 53 5.99 -11.41 9.22
C ARG A 53 6.52 -10.28 8.36
N PHE A 54 6.18 -9.03 8.67
CA PHE A 54 6.70 -7.87 7.95
C PHE A 54 8.22 -7.78 8.05
N ARG A 55 8.80 -7.94 9.25
CA ARG A 55 10.27 -8.03 9.44
C ARG A 55 10.90 -9.10 8.56
N ALA A 56 10.34 -10.30 8.57
CA ALA A 56 10.83 -11.41 7.77
C ALA A 56 10.70 -11.17 6.24
N GLN A 57 9.70 -10.41 5.80
CA GLN A 57 9.57 -9.96 4.40
C GLN A 57 10.66 -8.95 4.04
N VAL A 58 10.92 -7.97 4.91
CA VAL A 58 12.01 -7.00 4.74
C VAL A 58 13.37 -7.69 4.66
N GLU A 59 13.66 -8.58 5.61
CA GLU A 59 14.90 -9.37 5.62
C GLU A 59 15.08 -10.16 4.33
N ALA A 60 14.02 -10.81 3.84
CA ALA A 60 14.08 -11.58 2.60
C ALA A 60 14.36 -10.71 1.36
N LEU A 61 13.82 -9.49 1.31
CA LEU A 61 14.08 -8.53 0.22
C LEU A 61 15.53 -8.04 0.28
N LEU A 62 16.03 -7.66 1.45
CA LEU A 62 17.42 -7.24 1.65
C LEU A 62 18.40 -8.37 1.33
N ASP A 63 18.15 -9.59 1.79
CA ASP A 63 18.96 -10.78 1.48
C ASP A 63 18.95 -11.12 -0.03
N ALA A 64 17.86 -10.80 -0.72
CA ALA A 64 17.77 -10.95 -2.17
C ALA A 64 18.58 -9.88 -2.92
N GLY A 65 19.05 -8.84 -2.24
CA GLY A 65 19.84 -7.75 -2.81
C GLY A 65 19.00 -6.62 -3.42
N PHE A 66 17.72 -6.50 -3.02
CA PHE A 66 16.93 -5.33 -3.39
C PHE A 66 17.39 -4.10 -2.62
N GLU A 67 17.45 -2.96 -3.32
CA GLU A 67 17.50 -1.64 -2.70
C GLU A 67 16.08 -1.19 -2.38
N ILE A 68 15.81 -0.92 -1.10
CA ILE A 68 14.51 -0.39 -0.67
C ILE A 68 14.52 1.12 -0.80
N VAL A 69 13.54 1.66 -1.53
CA VAL A 69 13.41 3.09 -1.85
C VAL A 69 11.99 3.58 -1.56
N THR A 70 11.75 4.90 -1.62
CA THR A 70 10.40 5.46 -1.61
C THR A 70 9.76 5.36 -3.00
N VAL A 71 8.44 5.59 -3.09
CA VAL A 71 7.76 5.67 -4.39
C VAL A 71 8.23 6.90 -5.17
N ALA A 72 8.48 8.03 -4.49
CA ALA A 72 9.03 9.22 -5.12
C ALA A 72 10.43 8.94 -5.72
N ASP A 73 11.35 8.35 -4.94
CA ASP A 73 12.67 7.96 -5.43
C ASP A 73 12.58 7.02 -6.64
N LEU A 74 11.65 6.05 -6.58
CA LEU A 74 11.44 5.12 -7.67
C LEU A 74 10.98 5.85 -8.95
N ALA A 75 10.05 6.80 -8.82
CA ALA A 75 9.54 7.60 -9.94
C ALA A 75 10.60 8.55 -10.50
N GLU A 76 11.42 9.18 -9.65
CA GLU A 76 12.53 10.03 -10.07
C GLU A 76 13.58 9.24 -10.84
N ARG A 77 13.99 8.07 -10.34
CA ARG A 77 14.94 7.18 -11.01
C ARG A 77 14.40 6.60 -12.32
N ALA A 78 13.09 6.47 -12.43
CA ALA A 78 12.40 6.09 -13.67
C ALA A 78 12.56 7.16 -14.76
N GLY A 79 12.59 8.46 -14.40
CA GLY A 79 12.76 9.57 -15.33
C GLY A 79 11.76 9.55 -16.49
N GLY A 80 10.50 9.20 -16.22
CA GLY A 80 9.44 9.05 -17.23
C GLY A 80 9.48 7.73 -18.02
N ARG A 81 10.30 6.77 -17.62
CA ARG A 81 10.44 5.43 -18.23
C ARG A 81 10.16 4.35 -17.17
N GLU A 82 10.16 3.08 -17.57
CA GLU A 82 10.12 1.98 -16.60
C GLU A 82 11.32 2.07 -15.65
N PRO A 83 11.10 1.98 -14.31
CA PRO A 83 12.18 2.06 -13.33
C PRO A 83 13.26 0.99 -13.54
N PRO A 84 14.53 1.27 -13.20
CA PRO A 84 15.60 0.29 -13.32
C PRO A 84 15.35 -0.91 -12.38
N PRO A 85 15.77 -2.12 -12.76
CA PRO A 85 15.53 -3.32 -11.94
C PRO A 85 16.31 -3.30 -10.62
N GLY A 86 15.84 -4.09 -9.65
CA GLY A 86 16.51 -4.26 -8.36
C GLY A 86 16.06 -3.28 -7.27
N LEU A 87 15.12 -2.38 -7.57
CA LEU A 87 14.51 -1.51 -6.59
C LEU A 87 13.20 -2.11 -6.08
N VAL A 88 12.87 -1.86 -4.82
CA VAL A 88 11.56 -2.15 -4.26
C VAL A 88 11.08 -0.97 -3.40
N ALA A 89 9.86 -0.48 -3.66
CA ALA A 89 9.21 0.49 -2.79
C ALA A 89 8.20 -0.20 -1.89
N LEU A 90 8.25 0.12 -0.60
CA LEU A 90 7.26 -0.33 0.37
C LEU A 90 6.26 0.81 0.59
N SER A 91 5.00 0.59 0.22
CA SER A 91 3.94 1.58 0.37
C SER A 91 2.85 1.10 1.32
N PHE A 92 2.28 2.03 2.10
CA PHE A 92 1.25 1.75 3.10
C PHE A 92 0.09 2.71 2.87
N ASP A 93 -1.11 2.17 2.67
CA ASP A 93 -2.30 2.97 2.38
C ASP A 93 -3.05 3.38 3.66
N ASP A 94 -3.92 4.37 3.53
CA ASP A 94 -4.88 4.91 4.48
C ASP A 94 -4.30 5.83 5.57
N GLY A 95 -3.09 5.60 6.07
CA GLY A 95 -2.52 6.36 7.18
C GLY A 95 -2.99 5.87 8.56
N MET A 96 -3.05 4.54 8.76
CA MET A 96 -3.42 3.91 10.03
C MET A 96 -2.42 4.23 11.14
N GLU A 97 -2.89 4.31 12.39
CA GLU A 97 -2.06 4.62 13.56
C GLU A 97 -0.90 3.65 13.75
N ASP A 98 -1.08 2.38 13.42
CA ASP A 98 -0.02 1.38 13.53
C ASP A 98 1.17 1.62 12.56
N ASN A 99 1.01 2.50 11.58
CA ASN A 99 2.13 2.98 10.78
C ASN A 99 3.09 3.87 11.59
N HIS A 100 2.58 4.57 12.60
CA HIS A 100 3.44 5.31 13.54
C HIS A 100 3.94 4.41 14.67
N SER A 101 3.05 3.75 15.40
CA SER A 101 3.42 3.05 16.64
C SER A 101 4.19 1.75 16.42
N VAL A 102 4.03 1.08 15.28
CA VAL A 102 4.64 -0.23 14.97
C VAL A 102 5.55 -0.19 13.76
N LEU A 103 5.10 0.35 12.63
CA LEU A 103 5.90 0.36 11.41
C LEU A 103 7.13 1.25 11.54
N LEU A 104 6.99 2.50 11.98
CA LEU A 104 8.11 3.45 12.10
C LEU A 104 9.29 2.90 12.91
N PRO A 105 9.11 2.28 14.08
CA PRO A 105 10.20 1.60 14.80
C PRO A 105 10.91 0.53 13.98
N ILE A 106 10.16 -0.23 13.15
CA ILE A 106 10.76 -1.27 12.30
C ILE A 106 11.57 -0.62 11.17
N LEU A 107 11.05 0.41 10.52
CA LEU A 107 11.79 1.13 9.48
C LEU A 107 13.11 1.69 10.00
N ARG A 108 13.10 2.26 11.22
CA ARG A 108 14.32 2.76 11.89
C ARG A 108 15.31 1.65 12.24
N GLU A 109 14.82 0.50 12.68
CA GLU A 109 15.67 -0.66 13.01
C GLU A 109 16.45 -1.17 11.79
N TYR A 110 15.81 -1.25 10.63
CA TYR A 110 16.45 -1.70 9.39
C TYR A 110 17.13 -0.57 8.59
N GLY A 111 16.91 0.69 8.97
CA GLY A 111 17.44 1.86 8.25
C GLY A 111 16.88 1.98 6.83
N ILE A 112 15.61 1.60 6.62
CA ILE A 112 14.95 1.58 5.32
C ILE A 112 13.86 2.65 5.21
N PRO A 113 13.67 3.26 4.02
CA PRO A 113 12.58 4.18 3.77
C PRO A 113 11.27 3.44 3.46
N ALA A 114 10.16 4.18 3.50
CA ALA A 114 8.85 3.74 3.05
C ALA A 114 8.01 4.94 2.62
N THR A 115 6.88 4.67 1.94
CA THR A 115 5.88 5.68 1.57
C THR A 115 4.57 5.36 2.28
N VAL A 116 3.97 6.34 2.96
CA VAL A 116 2.66 6.22 3.59
C VAL A 116 1.67 7.15 2.90
N TYR A 117 0.61 6.60 2.31
CA TYR A 117 -0.46 7.33 1.67
C TYR A 117 -1.57 7.64 2.67
N VAL A 118 -1.92 8.92 2.80
CA VAL A 118 -2.80 9.41 3.87
C VAL A 118 -4.13 9.88 3.33
N THR A 119 -5.24 9.34 3.85
CA THR A 119 -6.59 9.85 3.62
C THR A 119 -6.81 11.04 4.56
N THR A 120 -6.71 12.27 4.04
CA THR A 120 -6.57 13.47 4.87
C THR A 120 -7.82 13.84 5.66
N GLY A 121 -9.00 13.51 5.18
CA GLY A 121 -10.25 13.74 5.91
C GLY A 121 -10.46 12.79 7.10
N LEU A 122 -9.58 11.81 7.27
CA LEU A 122 -9.64 10.85 8.38
C LEU A 122 -8.53 11.05 9.41
N ILE A 123 -7.70 12.09 9.29
CA ILE A 123 -6.61 12.34 10.24
C ILE A 123 -7.16 12.48 11.67
N GLY A 124 -6.69 11.62 12.58
CA GLY A 124 -7.10 11.57 13.98
C GLY A 124 -8.44 10.88 14.26
N GLU A 125 -9.17 10.50 13.23
CA GLU A 125 -10.49 9.87 13.35
C GLU A 125 -10.40 8.36 13.66
N ALA A 126 -11.55 7.76 14.00
CA ALA A 126 -11.66 6.31 14.14
C ALA A 126 -11.41 5.63 12.79
N ASN A 127 -10.73 4.46 12.80
CA ASN A 127 -10.46 3.71 11.58
C ASN A 127 -11.77 3.07 11.04
N PRO A 128 -12.23 3.45 9.84
CA PRO A 128 -13.51 2.97 9.31
C PRO A 128 -13.44 1.54 8.73
N TRP A 129 -12.24 1.02 8.47
CA TRP A 129 -12.07 -0.31 7.84
C TRP A 129 -11.84 -1.44 8.83
N LEU A 130 -11.52 -1.11 10.07
CA LEU A 130 -11.36 -2.08 11.16
C LEU A 130 -12.64 -2.16 12.00
N ALA A 131 -12.84 -3.28 12.69
CA ALA A 131 -14.02 -3.43 13.53
C ALA A 131 -14.00 -2.38 14.67
N PRO A 132 -15.12 -1.71 14.98
CA PRO A 132 -15.17 -0.68 16.03
C PRO A 132 -14.64 -1.15 17.41
N LYS A 133 -14.81 -2.44 17.72
CA LYS A 133 -14.30 -3.03 18.96
C LYS A 133 -12.76 -3.04 19.08
N SER A 134 -12.04 -2.87 17.96
CA SER A 134 -10.57 -2.80 17.97
C SER A 134 -10.04 -1.51 18.61
N GLY A 135 -10.86 -0.46 18.68
CA GLY A 135 -10.43 0.87 19.09
C GLY A 135 -9.40 1.51 18.17
N ALA A 136 -9.22 0.97 16.97
CA ALA A 136 -8.24 1.46 16.02
C ALA A 136 -8.61 2.84 15.48
N ARG A 137 -7.60 3.67 15.25
CA ARG A 137 -7.74 5.03 14.71
C ARG A 137 -6.76 5.28 13.56
N MET A 138 -6.93 6.39 12.90
CA MET A 138 -5.98 6.94 11.95
C MET A 138 -4.92 7.78 12.68
N MET A 139 -3.78 8.02 12.04
CA MET A 139 -2.74 8.88 12.60
C MET A 139 -3.23 10.30 12.83
N THR A 140 -2.77 10.90 13.90
CA THR A 140 -2.92 12.33 14.19
C THR A 140 -1.92 13.16 13.37
N GLU A 141 -2.16 14.47 13.27
CA GLU A 141 -1.19 15.38 12.64
C GLU A 141 0.21 15.31 13.27
N GLY A 142 0.29 15.15 14.61
CA GLY A 142 1.57 15.03 15.31
C GLY A 142 2.35 13.79 14.86
N GLU A 143 1.67 12.65 14.77
CA GLU A 143 2.26 11.38 14.33
C GLU A 143 2.69 11.44 12.85
N LEU A 144 1.92 12.10 11.98
CA LEU A 144 2.31 12.31 10.59
C LEU A 144 3.57 13.18 10.46
N ARG A 145 3.69 14.26 11.27
CA ARG A 145 4.91 15.08 11.33
C ARG A 145 6.12 14.27 11.82
N GLU A 146 5.93 13.39 12.80
CA GLU A 146 6.99 12.51 13.29
C GLU A 146 7.45 11.49 12.24
N LEU A 147 6.51 10.91 11.46
CA LEU A 147 6.84 10.04 10.32
C LEU A 147 7.69 10.80 9.28
N ALA A 148 7.21 11.95 8.83
CA ALA A 148 7.92 12.75 7.84
C ALA A 148 9.29 13.20 8.34
N GLY A 149 9.39 13.65 9.60
CA GLY A 149 10.65 14.01 10.26
C GLY A 149 11.63 12.86 10.40
N ALA A 150 11.15 11.61 10.35
CA ALA A 150 11.97 10.40 10.37
C ALA A 150 12.37 9.93 8.95
N GLY A 151 12.03 10.67 7.89
CA GLY A 151 12.36 10.33 6.51
C GLY A 151 11.39 9.37 5.81
N VAL A 152 10.21 9.14 6.39
CA VAL A 152 9.13 8.41 5.71
C VAL A 152 8.45 9.38 4.72
N GLU A 153 8.33 8.98 3.46
CA GLU A 153 7.58 9.74 2.47
C GLU A 153 6.08 9.72 2.82
N LEU A 154 5.44 10.88 2.85
CA LEU A 154 3.98 10.99 2.89
C LEU A 154 3.45 11.26 1.48
N GLY A 155 2.54 10.41 1.01
CA GLY A 155 1.81 10.55 -0.24
C GLY A 155 0.33 10.85 -0.01
N ALA A 156 -0.37 11.40 -1.02
CA ALA A 156 -1.79 11.70 -0.92
C ALA A 156 -2.66 10.49 -1.26
N HIS A 157 -3.79 10.33 -0.53
CA HIS A 157 -4.76 9.26 -0.73
C HIS A 157 -6.20 9.79 -0.72
N THR A 158 -6.42 10.94 -1.35
CA THR A 158 -7.66 11.71 -1.35
C THR A 158 -8.04 12.30 0.02
N VAL A 159 -9.09 13.09 0.05
CA VAL A 159 -9.70 13.61 1.28
C VAL A 159 -10.67 12.59 1.88
N THR A 160 -11.59 12.06 1.05
CA THR A 160 -12.75 11.28 1.52
C THR A 160 -12.70 9.78 1.19
N HIS A 161 -11.63 9.32 0.54
CA HIS A 161 -11.42 7.92 0.10
C HIS A 161 -12.53 7.40 -0.83
N PRO A 162 -12.89 8.12 -1.92
CA PRO A 162 -13.96 7.71 -2.82
C PRO A 162 -13.53 6.64 -3.84
N ASP A 163 -14.49 5.99 -4.47
CA ASP A 163 -14.24 5.18 -5.67
C ASP A 163 -14.06 6.09 -6.90
N MET A 164 -12.81 6.41 -7.24
CA MET A 164 -12.47 7.34 -8.31
C MET A 164 -12.79 6.82 -9.70
N SER A 165 -13.15 5.56 -9.87
CA SER A 165 -13.64 5.03 -11.15
C SER A 165 -15.03 5.55 -11.53
N LEU A 166 -15.76 6.11 -10.57
CA LEU A 166 -17.11 6.65 -10.71
C LEU A 166 -17.15 8.18 -10.80
N MET A 167 -15.99 8.85 -10.70
CA MET A 167 -15.88 10.31 -10.60
C MET A 167 -15.46 10.93 -11.93
N GLY A 168 -15.85 12.20 -12.13
CA GLY A 168 -15.36 13.04 -13.20
C GLY A 168 -14.00 13.67 -12.88
N HIS A 169 -13.37 14.28 -13.91
CA HIS A 169 -12.04 14.90 -13.77
C HIS A 169 -11.99 15.97 -12.67
N GLU A 170 -12.93 16.91 -12.65
CA GLU A 170 -12.95 18.01 -11.68
C GLU A 170 -13.11 17.54 -10.23
N GLU A 171 -13.89 16.47 -10.02
CA GLU A 171 -14.06 15.87 -8.71
C GLU A 171 -12.79 15.16 -8.26
N CYS A 172 -12.15 14.39 -9.16
CA CYS A 172 -10.87 13.76 -8.90
C CYS A 172 -9.79 14.79 -8.59
N LEU A 173 -9.70 15.83 -9.41
CA LEU A 173 -8.70 16.90 -9.25
C LEU A 173 -8.84 17.58 -7.88
N ARG A 174 -10.07 17.88 -7.45
CA ARG A 174 -10.34 18.49 -6.15
C ARG A 174 -9.88 17.55 -5.00
N GLU A 175 -10.30 16.30 -4.98
CA GLU A 175 -9.90 15.33 -3.96
C GLU A 175 -8.37 15.17 -3.86
N MET A 176 -7.69 15.17 -5.00
CA MET A 176 -6.24 15.05 -5.10
C MET A 176 -5.53 16.31 -4.64
N THR A 177 -5.95 17.49 -5.11
CA THR A 177 -5.31 18.77 -4.80
C THR A 177 -5.51 19.12 -3.32
N GLU A 178 -6.74 19.02 -2.80
CA GLU A 178 -7.02 19.33 -1.41
C GLU A 178 -6.25 18.40 -0.46
N SER A 179 -6.19 17.10 -0.73
CA SER A 179 -5.43 16.16 0.10
C SER A 179 -3.92 16.46 0.06
N ARG A 180 -3.36 16.77 -1.11
CA ARG A 180 -1.97 17.19 -1.25
C ARG A 180 -1.67 18.44 -0.43
N GLU A 181 -2.47 19.49 -0.59
CA GLU A 181 -2.27 20.75 0.13
C GLU A 181 -2.38 20.62 1.66
N VAL A 182 -3.27 19.75 2.15
CA VAL A 182 -3.35 19.45 3.59
C VAL A 182 -2.03 18.88 4.08
N LEU A 183 -1.49 17.89 3.41
CA LEU A 183 -0.23 17.25 3.80
C LEU A 183 0.97 18.19 3.65
N GLU A 184 1.06 18.94 2.55
CA GLU A 184 2.14 19.91 2.33
C GLU A 184 2.18 20.99 3.42
N ARG A 185 1.01 21.53 3.81
CA ARG A 185 0.92 22.45 4.96
C ARG A 185 1.33 21.80 6.27
N LEU A 186 1.00 20.52 6.46
CA LEU A 186 1.29 19.78 7.67
C LEU A 186 2.79 19.52 7.87
N ILE A 187 3.49 19.14 6.79
CA ILE A 187 4.89 18.70 6.85
C ILE A 187 5.88 19.77 6.37
N GLY A 188 5.41 20.84 5.70
CA GLY A 188 6.27 21.91 5.16
C GLY A 188 7.15 21.47 3.99
N ALA A 189 6.78 20.39 3.29
CA ALA A 189 7.52 19.83 2.16
C ALA A 189 6.55 19.38 1.04
N PRO A 190 7.02 19.28 -0.22
CA PRO A 190 6.19 18.82 -1.33
C PRO A 190 5.69 17.40 -1.12
N VAL A 191 4.44 17.14 -1.52
CA VAL A 191 3.81 15.81 -1.60
C VAL A 191 3.66 15.46 -3.08
N THR A 192 4.48 14.53 -3.55
CA THR A 192 4.69 14.30 -4.99
C THR A 192 4.07 12.99 -5.50
N THR A 193 3.58 12.12 -4.61
CA THR A 193 3.00 10.85 -5.02
C THR A 193 1.57 10.68 -4.53
N PHE A 194 0.79 9.89 -5.28
CA PHE A 194 -0.62 9.64 -5.05
C PHE A 194 -0.94 8.15 -5.10
N ALA A 195 -1.90 7.66 -4.29
CA ALA A 195 -2.45 6.32 -4.43
C ALA A 195 -3.96 6.38 -4.69
N TYR A 196 -4.44 5.62 -5.69
CA TYR A 196 -5.87 5.55 -5.98
C TYR A 196 -6.60 4.68 -4.95
N PRO A 197 -7.63 5.21 -4.25
CA PRO A 197 -8.44 4.41 -3.33
C PRO A 197 -9.00 3.15 -3.96
N PHE A 198 -8.99 2.04 -3.21
CA PHE A 198 -9.44 0.72 -3.68
C PHE A 198 -8.73 0.21 -4.93
N CYS A 199 -7.64 0.86 -5.38
CA CYS A 199 -7.03 0.65 -6.70
C CYS A 199 -8.04 0.83 -7.84
N ARG A 200 -9.05 1.70 -7.66
CA ARG A 200 -10.11 1.97 -8.64
C ARG A 200 -9.99 3.37 -9.20
N TYR A 201 -9.89 3.45 -10.51
CA TYR A 201 -9.73 4.70 -11.22
C TYR A 201 -10.22 4.58 -12.68
N ASN A 202 -10.37 5.69 -13.34
CA ASN A 202 -10.70 5.81 -14.75
C ASN A 202 -9.73 6.80 -15.44
N ALA A 203 -9.89 7.02 -16.73
CA ALA A 203 -9.02 7.92 -17.48
C ALA A 203 -9.09 9.38 -16.97
N ALA A 204 -10.24 9.80 -16.44
CA ALA A 204 -10.39 11.13 -15.85
C ALA A 204 -9.56 11.28 -14.56
N ALA A 205 -9.52 10.25 -13.72
CA ALA A 205 -8.67 10.24 -12.53
C ALA A 205 -7.16 10.23 -12.89
N VAL A 206 -6.77 9.53 -13.94
CA VAL A 206 -5.36 9.53 -14.42
C VAL A 206 -4.97 10.94 -14.92
N ALA A 207 -5.81 11.59 -15.71
CA ALA A 207 -5.58 12.95 -16.15
C ALA A 207 -5.52 13.94 -14.97
N ALA A 208 -6.44 13.80 -14.00
CA ALA A 208 -6.46 14.62 -12.79
C ALA A 208 -5.19 14.47 -11.95
N ALA A 209 -4.57 13.29 -11.88
CA ALA A 209 -3.31 13.09 -11.16
C ALA A 209 -2.16 13.87 -11.80
N ALA A 210 -2.11 13.92 -13.13
CA ALA A 210 -1.14 14.74 -13.87
C ALA A 210 -1.39 16.23 -13.65
N ASP A 211 -2.65 16.68 -13.78
CA ASP A 211 -3.04 18.08 -13.64
C ASP A 211 -2.89 18.57 -12.18
N ALA A 212 -3.05 17.68 -11.20
CA ALA A 212 -2.76 17.96 -9.80
C ALA A 212 -1.25 18.13 -9.53
N GLY A 213 -0.38 17.84 -10.50
CA GLY A 213 1.06 18.03 -10.41
C GLY A 213 1.78 16.95 -9.60
N PHE A 214 1.22 15.75 -9.47
CA PHE A 214 1.95 14.63 -8.91
C PHE A 214 3.04 14.15 -9.87
N LEU A 215 4.15 13.68 -9.31
CA LEU A 215 5.23 13.02 -10.05
C LEU A 215 4.81 11.62 -10.48
N ALA A 216 4.09 10.93 -9.60
CA ALA A 216 3.62 9.56 -9.85
C ALA A 216 2.33 9.26 -9.09
N ALA A 217 1.56 8.29 -9.64
CA ALA A 217 0.43 7.70 -8.95
C ALA A 217 0.49 6.17 -9.03
N VAL A 218 0.13 5.52 -7.92
CA VAL A 218 0.22 4.06 -7.78
C VAL A 218 -1.17 3.41 -7.74
N THR A 219 -1.26 2.24 -8.34
CA THR A 219 -2.47 1.41 -8.43
C THR A 219 -2.14 -0.05 -8.13
N CYS A 220 -3.10 -0.95 -8.19
CA CYS A 220 -2.86 -2.39 -8.09
C CYS A 220 -3.28 -3.13 -9.37
N GLU A 221 -3.71 -2.43 -10.39
CA GLU A 221 -4.17 -2.99 -11.67
C GLU A 221 -3.66 -2.11 -12.81
N GLY A 222 -2.41 -2.29 -13.22
CA GLY A 222 -1.87 -1.59 -14.38
C GLY A 222 -2.53 -2.01 -15.68
N ARG A 223 -2.39 -1.17 -16.69
CA ARG A 223 -2.98 -1.43 -18.02
C ARG A 223 -2.00 -2.06 -19.01
N GLY A 224 -0.83 -2.46 -18.54
CA GLY A 224 0.18 -3.15 -19.35
C GLY A 224 1.27 -2.25 -19.94
N ASP A 225 0.94 -1.02 -20.30
CA ASP A 225 1.92 -0.01 -20.71
C ASP A 225 2.36 0.79 -19.48
N TRP A 226 3.65 1.04 -19.36
CA TRP A 226 4.16 1.80 -18.23
C TRP A 226 3.69 3.26 -18.28
N SER A 227 3.17 3.76 -17.18
CA SER A 227 2.78 5.15 -16.98
C SER A 227 3.19 5.59 -15.56
N PRO A 228 3.75 6.79 -15.38
CA PRO A 228 4.02 7.30 -14.04
C PRO A 228 2.76 7.45 -13.20
N TYR A 229 1.60 7.60 -13.82
CA TYR A 229 0.32 7.75 -13.13
C TYR A 229 -0.47 6.44 -13.00
N GLU A 230 0.11 5.31 -13.37
CA GLU A 230 -0.50 3.98 -13.27
C GLU A 230 0.56 2.94 -12.85
N MET A 231 1.43 3.30 -11.89
CA MET A 231 2.47 2.40 -11.38
C MET A 231 1.85 1.25 -10.60
N ASP A 232 2.11 0.03 -11.08
CA ASP A 232 1.54 -1.18 -10.50
C ASP A 232 2.11 -1.54 -9.14
N ARG A 233 1.24 -1.99 -8.24
CA ARG A 233 1.61 -2.52 -6.93
C ARG A 233 1.11 -3.95 -6.73
N ALA A 234 1.87 -4.74 -5.99
CA ALA A 234 1.41 -6.02 -5.47
C ALA A 234 0.89 -5.84 -4.04
N MET A 235 -0.43 -6.02 -3.83
CA MET A 235 -1.07 -5.89 -2.53
C MET A 235 -0.69 -7.05 -1.60
N ILE A 236 -0.11 -6.74 -0.45
CA ILE A 236 0.25 -7.69 0.62
C ILE A 236 -0.74 -7.55 1.77
N THR A 237 -1.27 -8.66 2.23
CA THR A 237 -2.30 -8.73 3.27
C THR A 237 -1.92 -9.67 4.40
N GLY A 238 -2.65 -9.63 5.51
CA GLY A 238 -2.45 -10.56 6.63
C GLY A 238 -2.66 -12.04 6.27
N LYS A 239 -3.29 -12.34 5.15
CA LYS A 239 -3.51 -13.72 4.65
C LYS A 239 -2.37 -14.26 3.79
N ASP A 240 -1.45 -13.40 3.34
CA ASP A 240 -0.38 -13.83 2.45
C ASP A 240 0.65 -14.67 3.20
N GLY A 241 0.75 -15.94 2.84
CA GLY A 241 1.83 -16.83 3.26
C GLY A 241 3.07 -16.64 2.38
N TRP A 242 4.17 -17.35 2.71
CA TRP A 242 5.44 -17.22 1.99
C TRP A 242 5.34 -17.48 0.48
N PRO A 243 4.61 -18.52 -0.01
CA PRO A 243 4.49 -18.74 -1.46
C PRO A 243 3.77 -17.58 -2.17
N SER A 244 2.74 -16.99 -1.54
CA SER A 244 2.04 -15.84 -2.08
C SER A 244 2.94 -14.60 -2.10
N PHE A 245 3.69 -14.35 -1.02
CA PHE A 245 4.66 -13.27 -0.97
C PHE A 245 5.74 -13.41 -2.05
N LEU A 246 6.33 -14.62 -2.19
CA LEU A 246 7.32 -14.89 -3.23
C LEU A 246 6.78 -14.63 -4.64
N LEU A 247 5.53 -15.05 -4.91
CA LEU A 247 4.89 -14.77 -6.19
C LEU A 247 4.68 -13.26 -6.41
N LYS A 248 4.16 -12.55 -5.41
CA LYS A 248 3.88 -11.10 -5.48
C LYS A 248 5.15 -10.25 -5.59
N ALA A 249 6.24 -10.72 -5.03
CA ALA A 249 7.57 -10.11 -5.15
C ALA A 249 8.35 -10.61 -6.38
N SER A 250 7.67 -11.07 -7.43
CA SER A 250 8.28 -11.59 -8.65
C SER A 250 7.78 -10.90 -9.91
N ASP A 251 8.56 -10.97 -10.98
CA ASP A 251 8.22 -10.40 -12.29
C ASP A 251 7.00 -11.08 -12.96
N VAL A 252 6.62 -12.27 -12.49
CA VAL A 252 5.49 -13.01 -13.09
C VAL A 252 4.15 -12.64 -12.48
N TYR A 253 4.14 -12.02 -11.30
CA TYR A 253 2.88 -11.69 -10.63
C TYR A 253 2.03 -10.72 -11.44
N GLN A 254 2.58 -9.57 -11.79
CA GLN A 254 1.83 -8.52 -12.47
C GLN A 254 1.32 -8.96 -13.85
N PRO A 255 2.14 -9.54 -14.74
CA PRO A 255 1.65 -10.09 -16.00
C PRO A 255 0.57 -11.16 -15.83
N LEU A 256 0.72 -12.04 -14.82
CA LEU A 256 -0.29 -13.05 -14.52
C LEU A 256 -1.58 -12.40 -14.00
N PHE A 257 -1.45 -11.44 -13.11
CA PHE A 257 -2.56 -10.71 -12.50
C PHE A 257 -3.37 -9.95 -13.57
N ASP A 258 -2.72 -9.30 -14.53
CA ASP A 258 -3.34 -8.51 -15.60
C ASP A 258 -3.80 -9.34 -16.78
N SER A 259 -3.44 -10.62 -16.83
CA SER A 259 -3.90 -11.54 -17.87
C SER A 259 -5.43 -11.69 -17.89
N ARG A 260 -5.99 -12.12 -19.03
CA ARG A 260 -7.43 -12.43 -19.15
C ARG A 260 -7.89 -13.43 -18.07
N ALA A 261 -7.08 -14.44 -17.78
CA ALA A 261 -7.37 -15.43 -16.74
C ALA A 261 -7.38 -14.79 -15.33
N GLY A 262 -6.39 -13.95 -15.02
CA GLY A 262 -6.33 -13.21 -13.77
C GLY A 262 -7.52 -12.27 -13.58
N LYS A 263 -7.91 -11.53 -14.62
CA LYS A 263 -9.09 -10.64 -14.61
C LYS A 263 -10.40 -11.42 -14.39
N LEU A 264 -10.57 -12.57 -15.05
CA LEU A 264 -11.74 -13.44 -14.85
C LEU A 264 -11.82 -14.02 -13.44
N LEU A 265 -10.70 -14.49 -12.89
CA LEU A 265 -10.65 -15.00 -11.52
C LEU A 265 -11.05 -13.92 -10.50
N ARG A 266 -10.57 -12.68 -10.66
CA ARG A 266 -10.94 -11.56 -9.78
C ARG A 266 -12.41 -11.16 -9.91
N ALA A 267 -12.93 -11.12 -11.13
CA ALA A 267 -14.35 -10.82 -11.36
C ALA A 267 -15.27 -11.84 -10.69
N SER A 268 -14.91 -13.13 -10.73
CA SER A 268 -15.67 -14.19 -10.05
C SER A 268 -15.63 -14.06 -8.52
N THR A 269 -14.49 -13.69 -7.95
CA THR A 269 -14.36 -13.49 -6.50
C THR A 269 -15.07 -12.21 -6.02
N ARG A 270 -15.11 -11.15 -6.82
CA ARG A 270 -15.88 -9.92 -6.53
C ARG A 270 -17.39 -10.19 -6.54
N SER A 271 -17.89 -10.95 -7.52
CA SER A 271 -19.33 -11.30 -7.60
C SER A 271 -19.81 -12.19 -6.45
N VAL A 272 -18.96 -13.08 -5.96
CA VAL A 272 -19.26 -13.91 -4.78
C VAL A 272 -19.31 -13.06 -3.50
N ARG A 273 -18.37 -12.10 -3.34
CA ARG A 273 -18.35 -11.18 -2.19
C ARG A 273 -19.56 -10.24 -2.17
N ALA A 274 -19.97 -9.70 -3.32
CA ALA A 274 -21.16 -8.85 -3.42
C ALA A 274 -22.42 -9.63 -3.01
N ARG A 275 -22.61 -10.85 -3.49
CA ARG A 275 -23.77 -11.71 -3.13
C ARG A 275 -23.80 -12.12 -1.66
N VAL A 276 -22.64 -12.20 -0.99
CA VAL A 276 -22.56 -12.51 0.45
C VAL A 276 -22.91 -11.27 1.27
N SER A 277 -22.56 -10.05 0.82
CA SER A 277 -22.91 -8.80 1.52
C SER A 277 -24.41 -8.47 1.41
N GLU A 278 -25.07 -8.80 0.30
CA GLU A 278 -26.51 -8.59 0.09
C GLU A 278 -27.39 -9.57 0.90
N ARG A 279 -26.82 -10.68 1.40
CA ARG A 279 -27.55 -11.68 2.20
C ARG A 279 -27.51 -11.44 3.71
N ARG A 280 -27.06 -10.28 4.20
CA ARG A 280 -27.24 -9.93 5.62
C ARG A 280 -28.69 -9.48 5.82
N PRO A 281 -29.53 -10.26 6.54
CA PRO A 281 -30.90 -9.83 6.83
C PRO A 281 -30.83 -8.57 7.68
N GLY A 282 -31.59 -7.56 7.27
CA GLY A 282 -31.84 -6.37 8.06
C GLY A 282 -32.32 -6.80 9.45
N ARG A 283 -31.62 -6.33 10.48
CA ARG A 283 -32.16 -6.41 11.84
C ARG A 283 -33.23 -5.34 11.96
N GLY A 284 -34.49 -5.79 12.10
CA GLY A 284 -35.56 -4.97 12.61
C GLY A 284 -35.34 -4.65 14.10
#